data_342663d314059c64b51d02794f949652
#
_entry.id   342663d314059c64b51d02794f949652
#
_cell.length_a   1.000
_cell.length_b   1.000
_cell.length_c   1.000
_cell.angle_alpha   90.00
_cell.angle_beta   90.00
_cell.angle_gamma   90.00
#
_symmetry.space_group_name_H-M   'P 1'
#
loop_
_entity.id
_entity.type
_entity.pdbx_description
1 polymer ?
#
loop_
_entity_poly.entity_id
_entity_poly.type
_entity_poly.pdbx_seq_one_letter_code
_entity_poly.pdbx_strand_id
1 'polypeptide(L)'
;MKISAIVTATPGYDDIAKLEKCLESIRYFADEIIFVINGESGELEKVAGRFKAIIYNHKFLNYVEPLRNFGIAKASHEWVLILDPDELLGSALIKKLRSVIKDSTLNYCLIPRKNMVFDSWLKHSRWWPDFNVRFFRKGKVTWSDEIHIPPATVGKGYEFPVKEEFAISHNHYNSVEEYLERLNRYTSVQAEGRISEGYKFKWQDLLRFPASEFLSRYFAGFGYKDGLHGLVLSVLQGFSEFVVYVKVWQKEGFKHIDVDPAEFIKQSKNQIKEYNWWCIQTLLKSASVPKKILLKTYRKLFLR
;
A
#
# COMPACT_ATOMS: atom_id res chain seq x y z
N MET A 1 11.28 -21.55 -20.01
CA MET A 1 12.02 -20.40 -19.44
C MET A 1 12.05 -20.57 -17.94
N LYS A 2 13.18 -20.24 -17.33
CA LYS A 2 13.41 -20.35 -15.89
C LYS A 2 13.09 -19.05 -15.16
N ILE A 3 12.76 -19.14 -13.89
CA ILE A 3 12.25 -18.05 -13.05
C ILE A 3 13.08 -17.96 -11.77
N SER A 4 13.54 -16.75 -11.44
CA SER A 4 14.12 -16.41 -10.15
C SER A 4 13.05 -15.73 -9.30
N ALA A 5 12.76 -16.23 -8.11
CA ALA A 5 11.92 -15.55 -7.14
C ALA A 5 12.79 -14.84 -6.09
N ILE A 6 12.44 -13.62 -5.79
CA ILE A 6 13.13 -12.78 -4.80
C ILE A 6 12.16 -12.49 -3.66
N VAL A 7 12.55 -12.80 -2.44
CA VAL A 7 11.82 -12.44 -1.23
C VAL A 7 12.78 -11.68 -0.32
N THR A 8 12.32 -10.53 0.19
CA THR A 8 13.11 -9.70 1.11
C THR A 8 12.42 -9.66 2.46
N ALA A 9 13.14 -9.94 3.54
CA ALA A 9 12.58 -9.89 4.89
C ALA A 9 13.50 -9.10 5.84
N THR A 10 12.86 -8.43 6.80
CA THR A 10 13.54 -7.62 7.82
C THR A 10 13.30 -8.23 9.20
N PRO A 11 14.37 -8.59 9.93
CA PRO A 11 14.26 -9.15 11.29
C PRO A 11 13.47 -8.23 12.23
N GLY A 12 12.58 -8.81 13.02
CA GLY A 12 11.75 -8.09 13.98
C GLY A 12 10.58 -7.29 13.39
N TYR A 13 10.46 -7.25 12.04
CA TYR A 13 9.35 -6.58 11.35
C TYR A 13 8.45 -7.55 10.58
N ASP A 14 9.03 -8.61 10.03
CA ASP A 14 8.30 -9.57 9.23
C ASP A 14 7.94 -10.82 10.01
N ASP A 15 6.69 -11.25 9.89
CA ASP A 15 6.13 -12.42 10.55
C ASP A 15 6.65 -13.72 9.91
N ILE A 16 7.26 -14.58 10.73
CA ILE A 16 7.86 -15.84 10.27
C ILE A 16 6.81 -16.77 9.65
N ALA A 17 5.60 -16.84 10.22
CA ALA A 17 4.57 -17.72 9.69
C ALA A 17 4.01 -17.23 8.33
N LYS A 18 3.94 -15.91 8.13
CA LYS A 18 3.63 -15.33 6.82
C LYS A 18 4.73 -15.64 5.80
N LEU A 19 5.99 -15.43 6.19
CA LEU A 19 7.15 -15.74 5.36
C LEU A 19 7.20 -17.20 4.91
N GLU A 20 6.97 -18.16 5.82
CA GLU A 20 6.91 -19.58 5.48
C GLU A 20 5.85 -19.87 4.43
N LYS A 21 4.65 -19.30 4.58
CA LYS A 21 3.57 -19.44 3.59
C LYS A 21 3.94 -18.82 2.25
N CYS A 22 4.60 -17.66 2.26
CA CYS A 22 5.11 -17.01 1.04
C CYS A 22 6.06 -17.94 0.30
N LEU A 23 7.10 -18.43 0.96
CA LEU A 23 8.11 -19.32 0.38
C LEU A 23 7.50 -20.63 -0.11
N GLU A 24 6.57 -21.23 0.66
CA GLU A 24 5.85 -22.44 0.22
C GLU A 24 5.03 -22.19 -1.05
N SER A 25 4.40 -21.01 -1.20
CA SER A 25 3.58 -20.67 -2.37
C SER A 25 4.37 -20.63 -3.69
N ILE A 26 5.68 -20.37 -3.60
CA ILE A 26 6.57 -20.24 -4.76
C ILE A 26 7.52 -21.43 -4.96
N ARG A 27 7.58 -22.35 -3.99
CA ARG A 27 8.56 -23.46 -3.92
C ARG A 27 8.68 -24.26 -5.22
N TYR A 28 7.56 -24.54 -5.89
CA TYR A 28 7.52 -25.30 -7.13
C TYR A 28 7.28 -24.43 -8.38
N PHE A 29 7.14 -23.14 -8.18
CA PHE A 29 7.00 -22.17 -9.26
C PHE A 29 8.35 -21.63 -9.71
N ALA A 30 9.20 -21.24 -8.77
CA ALA A 30 10.53 -20.70 -9.04
C ALA A 30 11.57 -21.82 -9.27
N ASP A 31 12.50 -21.58 -10.19
CA ASP A 31 13.65 -22.45 -10.42
C ASP A 31 14.81 -22.12 -9.46
N GLU A 32 14.83 -20.89 -8.93
CA GLU A 32 15.67 -20.47 -7.80
C GLU A 32 14.90 -19.49 -6.91
N ILE A 33 15.20 -19.53 -5.61
CA ILE A 33 14.69 -18.57 -4.64
C ILE A 33 15.90 -17.80 -4.09
N ILE A 34 15.86 -16.48 -4.24
CA ILE A 34 16.84 -15.55 -3.67
C ILE A 34 16.18 -14.91 -2.46
N PHE A 35 16.78 -15.07 -1.31
CA PHE A 35 16.29 -14.53 -0.07
C PHE A 35 17.23 -13.45 0.44
N VAL A 36 16.73 -12.21 0.53
CA VAL A 36 17.53 -11.05 0.99
C VAL A 36 17.10 -10.71 2.41
N ILE A 37 18.00 -10.80 3.34
CA ILE A 37 17.80 -10.39 4.74
C ILE A 37 18.25 -8.94 4.87
N ASN A 38 17.36 -8.06 5.29
CA ASN A 38 17.64 -6.67 5.59
C ASN A 38 18.23 -6.54 7.00
N GLY A 39 19.50 -6.83 7.15
CA GLY A 39 20.22 -6.98 8.41
C GLY A 39 20.82 -8.38 8.53
N GLU A 40 20.83 -8.93 9.73
CA GLU A 40 21.29 -10.28 10.04
C GLU A 40 20.27 -11.00 10.92
N SER A 41 19.96 -12.26 10.64
CA SER A 41 19.06 -13.08 11.44
C SER A 41 19.24 -14.56 11.18
N GLY A 42 19.79 -15.27 12.14
CA GLY A 42 19.90 -16.73 12.07
C GLY A 42 18.54 -17.45 12.04
N GLU A 43 17.46 -16.83 12.51
CA GLU A 43 16.11 -17.37 12.41
C GLU A 43 15.59 -17.32 10.97
N LEU A 44 15.71 -16.15 10.31
CA LEU A 44 15.32 -15.98 8.91
C LEU A 44 16.16 -16.88 7.99
N GLU A 45 17.47 -17.03 8.28
CA GLU A 45 18.36 -17.96 7.54
C GLU A 45 17.88 -19.42 7.67
N LYS A 46 17.50 -19.86 8.88
CA LYS A 46 16.97 -21.21 9.09
C LYS A 46 15.66 -21.43 8.33
N VAL A 47 14.76 -20.44 8.31
CA VAL A 47 13.50 -20.52 7.55
C VAL A 47 13.80 -20.64 6.07
N ALA A 48 14.58 -19.72 5.49
CA ALA A 48 14.92 -19.71 4.07
C ALA A 48 15.67 -20.99 3.64
N GLY A 49 16.54 -21.50 4.48
CA GLY A 49 17.30 -22.74 4.24
C GLY A 49 16.41 -23.96 4.04
N ARG A 50 15.25 -24.06 4.73
CA ARG A 50 14.26 -25.15 4.53
C ARG A 50 13.68 -25.17 3.11
N PHE A 51 13.65 -24.02 2.45
CA PHE A 51 13.18 -23.86 1.06
C PHE A 51 14.33 -23.87 0.04
N LYS A 52 15.58 -24.18 0.47
CA LYS A 52 16.79 -24.18 -0.38
C LYS A 52 17.02 -22.82 -1.05
N ALA A 53 16.63 -21.73 -0.39
CA ALA A 53 16.88 -20.38 -0.89
C ALA A 53 18.36 -20.03 -0.84
N ILE A 54 18.81 -19.24 -1.82
CA ILE A 54 20.14 -18.63 -1.82
C ILE A 54 20.03 -17.36 -0.99
N ILE A 55 20.74 -17.33 0.14
CA ILE A 55 20.59 -16.28 1.17
C ILE A 55 21.66 -15.21 0.96
N TYR A 56 21.24 -13.96 1.02
CA TYR A 56 22.11 -12.78 1.05
C TYR A 56 21.73 -11.87 2.20
N ASN A 57 22.71 -11.56 3.06
CA ASN A 57 22.57 -10.54 4.10
C ASN A 57 22.94 -9.17 3.52
N HIS A 58 22.11 -8.17 3.74
CA HIS A 58 22.37 -6.79 3.35
C HIS A 58 22.39 -5.90 4.59
N LYS A 59 23.22 -4.87 4.57
CA LYS A 59 23.20 -3.87 5.65
C LYS A 59 21.77 -3.35 5.84
N PHE A 60 21.34 -3.21 7.11
CA PHE A 60 20.00 -2.74 7.44
C PHE A 60 19.68 -1.39 6.76
N LEU A 61 18.53 -1.33 6.11
CA LEU A 61 17.93 -0.13 5.55
C LEU A 61 16.52 0.05 6.12
N ASN A 62 16.09 1.29 6.28
CA ASN A 62 14.77 1.61 6.83
C ASN A 62 13.59 1.27 5.90
N TYR A 63 13.87 0.92 4.63
CA TYR A 63 12.87 0.62 3.60
C TYR A 63 13.43 -0.38 2.57
N VAL A 64 12.55 -1.07 1.87
CA VAL A 64 12.90 -2.26 1.07
C VAL A 64 13.20 -2.00 -0.41
N GLU A 65 12.92 -0.82 -0.94
CA GLU A 65 13.05 -0.51 -2.36
C GLU A 65 14.46 -0.78 -2.91
N PRO A 66 15.56 -0.32 -2.27
CA PRO A 66 16.91 -0.63 -2.74
C PRO A 66 17.25 -2.12 -2.68
N LEU A 67 16.68 -2.84 -1.70
CA LEU A 67 16.91 -4.28 -1.54
C LEU A 67 16.29 -5.09 -2.68
N ARG A 68 15.22 -4.57 -3.31
CA ARG A 68 14.64 -5.19 -4.51
C ARG A 68 15.63 -5.18 -5.67
N ASN A 69 16.28 -4.02 -5.94
CA ASN A 69 17.31 -3.91 -6.96
C ASN A 69 18.52 -4.82 -6.66
N PHE A 70 18.93 -4.88 -5.38
CA PHE A 70 19.99 -5.79 -4.94
C PHE A 70 19.63 -7.25 -5.23
N GLY A 71 18.43 -7.71 -4.87
CA GLY A 71 17.96 -9.07 -5.15
C GLY A 71 17.86 -9.35 -6.65
N ILE A 72 17.36 -8.39 -7.47
CA ILE A 72 17.31 -8.51 -8.93
C ILE A 72 18.70 -8.72 -9.53
N ALA A 73 19.70 -8.01 -9.02
CA ALA A 73 21.09 -8.17 -9.50
C ALA A 73 21.61 -9.59 -9.25
N LYS A 74 21.18 -10.26 -8.17
CA LYS A 74 21.55 -11.64 -7.83
C LYS A 74 20.80 -12.72 -8.63
N ALA A 75 19.66 -12.38 -9.27
CA ALA A 75 18.86 -13.32 -10.04
C ALA A 75 19.66 -13.89 -11.23
N SER A 76 19.64 -15.22 -11.42
CA SER A 76 20.35 -15.91 -12.52
C SER A 76 19.46 -16.07 -13.76
N HIS A 77 18.13 -15.98 -13.61
CA HIS A 77 17.20 -16.30 -14.69
C HIS A 77 16.59 -15.06 -15.34
N GLU A 78 16.06 -15.27 -16.53
CA GLU A 78 15.50 -14.20 -17.38
C GLU A 78 14.24 -13.57 -16.76
N TRP A 79 13.36 -14.40 -16.17
CA TRP A 79 12.17 -13.93 -15.52
C TRP A 79 12.35 -13.82 -14.01
N VAL A 80 11.93 -12.71 -13.47
CA VAL A 80 12.04 -12.39 -12.04
C VAL A 80 10.65 -12.18 -11.45
N LEU A 81 10.40 -12.86 -10.33
CA LEU A 81 9.26 -12.61 -9.45
C LEU A 81 9.78 -11.94 -8.19
N ILE A 82 9.13 -10.86 -7.75
CA ILE A 82 9.36 -10.27 -6.43
C ILE A 82 8.12 -10.45 -5.59
N LEU A 83 8.28 -10.94 -4.36
CA LEU A 83 7.21 -10.99 -3.37
C LEU A 83 7.68 -10.40 -2.04
N ASP A 84 6.74 -9.73 -1.38
CA ASP A 84 6.91 -9.36 0.02
C ASP A 84 6.57 -10.58 0.91
N PRO A 85 7.10 -10.69 2.14
CA PRO A 85 6.92 -11.89 2.99
C PRO A 85 5.48 -12.23 3.34
N ASP A 86 4.57 -11.27 3.20
CA ASP A 86 3.14 -11.38 3.47
C ASP A 86 2.29 -11.57 2.19
N GLU A 87 2.95 -11.82 1.03
CA GLU A 87 2.31 -12.06 -0.27
C GLU A 87 2.36 -13.55 -0.66
N LEU A 88 1.28 -14.05 -1.29
CA LEU A 88 1.13 -15.45 -1.69
C LEU A 88 0.67 -15.56 -3.14
N LEU A 89 1.18 -16.57 -3.85
CA LEU A 89 0.69 -16.93 -5.19
C LEU A 89 -0.36 -18.06 -5.11
N GLY A 90 -1.53 -17.81 -5.70
CA GLY A 90 -2.53 -18.85 -5.93
C GLY A 90 -2.23 -19.71 -7.17
N SER A 91 -2.75 -20.93 -7.21
CA SER A 91 -2.50 -21.89 -8.31
C SER A 91 -2.95 -21.39 -9.68
N ALA A 92 -4.07 -20.66 -9.76
CA ALA A 92 -4.56 -20.09 -11.02
C ALA A 92 -3.61 -18.98 -11.55
N LEU A 93 -3.11 -18.13 -10.64
CA LEU A 93 -2.12 -17.11 -10.97
C LEU A 93 -0.82 -17.76 -11.47
N ILE A 94 -0.31 -18.79 -10.77
CA ILE A 94 0.90 -19.55 -11.18
C ILE A 94 0.74 -20.10 -12.60
N LYS A 95 -0.39 -20.74 -12.92
CA LYS A 95 -0.68 -21.25 -14.26
C LYS A 95 -0.66 -20.16 -15.32
N LYS A 96 -1.25 -19.01 -15.00
CA LYS A 96 -1.29 -17.85 -15.91
C LYS A 96 0.08 -17.23 -16.11
N LEU A 97 0.90 -17.07 -15.06
CA LEU A 97 2.29 -16.61 -15.14
C LEU A 97 3.13 -17.53 -16.04
N ARG A 98 2.98 -18.87 -15.88
CA ARG A 98 3.63 -19.86 -16.76
C ARG A 98 3.19 -19.74 -18.24
N SER A 99 1.99 -19.24 -18.53
CA SER A 99 1.56 -18.97 -19.91
C SER A 99 2.15 -17.66 -20.45
N VAL A 100 2.23 -16.62 -19.62
CA VAL A 100 2.75 -15.30 -20.01
C VAL A 100 4.22 -15.36 -20.43
N ILE A 101 5.06 -16.14 -19.74
CA ILE A 101 6.48 -16.25 -20.08
C ILE A 101 6.73 -16.79 -21.49
N LYS A 102 5.75 -17.48 -22.13
CA LYS A 102 5.85 -17.99 -23.48
C LYS A 102 5.75 -16.91 -24.55
N ASP A 103 5.19 -15.75 -24.23
CA ASP A 103 5.11 -14.60 -25.13
C ASP A 103 6.42 -13.79 -25.04
N SER A 104 7.24 -13.88 -26.09
CA SER A 104 8.54 -13.20 -26.17
C SER A 104 8.43 -11.68 -26.25
N THR A 105 7.25 -11.14 -26.57
CA THR A 105 7.02 -9.69 -26.70
C THR A 105 6.79 -9.01 -25.34
N LEU A 106 6.41 -9.78 -24.30
CA LEU A 106 6.09 -9.25 -22.98
C LEU A 106 7.35 -9.07 -22.12
N ASN A 107 7.40 -7.97 -21.41
CA ASN A 107 8.52 -7.57 -20.57
C ASN A 107 8.18 -7.53 -19.08
N TYR A 108 6.95 -7.18 -18.72
CA TYR A 108 6.50 -7.13 -17.33
C TYR A 108 5.01 -7.38 -17.21
N CYS A 109 4.55 -7.66 -15.99
CA CYS A 109 3.17 -7.91 -15.66
C CYS A 109 2.69 -6.93 -14.57
N LEU A 110 1.52 -6.37 -14.77
CA LEU A 110 0.73 -5.67 -13.77
C LEU A 110 -0.25 -6.68 -13.17
N ILE A 111 -0.04 -7.05 -11.92
CA ILE A 111 -0.81 -8.09 -11.23
C ILE A 111 -1.65 -7.43 -10.13
N PRO A 112 -2.98 -7.66 -10.09
CA PRO A 112 -3.80 -7.14 -9.01
C PRO A 112 -3.43 -7.80 -7.68
N ARG A 113 -3.53 -7.04 -6.58
CA ARG A 113 -3.24 -7.52 -5.24
C ARG A 113 -4.51 -7.51 -4.40
N LYS A 114 -4.82 -8.66 -3.82
CA LYS A 114 -5.95 -8.88 -2.91
C LYS A 114 -5.50 -8.56 -1.49
N ASN A 115 -5.82 -7.36 -1.02
CA ASN A 115 -5.42 -6.91 0.31
C ASN A 115 -6.39 -7.43 1.38
N MET A 116 -5.88 -8.28 2.27
CA MET A 116 -6.57 -8.77 3.46
C MET A 116 -6.17 -7.89 4.64
N VAL A 117 -7.14 -7.28 5.31
CA VAL A 117 -6.93 -6.44 6.48
C VAL A 117 -7.93 -6.84 7.56
N PHE A 118 -7.43 -7.19 8.75
CA PHE A 118 -8.25 -7.66 9.86
C PHE A 118 -9.18 -8.81 9.41
N ASP A 119 -8.60 -9.82 8.76
CA ASP A 119 -9.27 -11.00 8.18
C ASP A 119 -10.34 -10.71 7.11
N SER A 120 -10.41 -9.48 6.59
CA SER A 120 -11.38 -9.13 5.56
C SER A 120 -10.72 -8.68 4.26
N TRP A 121 -11.26 -9.15 3.13
CA TRP A 121 -10.86 -8.65 1.81
C TRP A 121 -11.47 -7.27 1.53
N LEU A 122 -10.62 -6.27 1.39
CA LEU A 122 -11.05 -4.92 1.06
C LEU A 122 -11.18 -4.73 -0.44
N LYS A 123 -12.36 -4.31 -0.88
CA LYS A 123 -12.69 -4.15 -2.31
C LYS A 123 -12.81 -2.69 -2.74
N HIS A 124 -12.76 -1.75 -1.82
CA HIS A 124 -12.96 -0.33 -2.07
C HIS A 124 -11.83 0.51 -1.46
N SER A 125 -11.95 1.81 -1.44
CA SER A 125 -10.97 2.73 -0.83
C SER A 125 -9.55 2.60 -1.39
N ARG A 126 -9.41 2.27 -2.68
CA ARG A 126 -8.13 2.01 -3.37
C ARG A 126 -7.41 0.73 -2.93
N TRP A 127 -8.09 -0.17 -2.20
CA TRP A 127 -7.53 -1.45 -1.80
C TRP A 127 -7.66 -2.53 -2.89
N TRP A 128 -8.55 -2.33 -3.86
CA TRP A 128 -8.76 -3.24 -4.99
C TRP A 128 -9.29 -2.49 -6.22
N PRO A 129 -8.85 -2.80 -7.45
CA PRO A 129 -7.62 -3.55 -7.72
C PRO A 129 -6.40 -2.69 -7.36
N ASP A 130 -5.44 -3.29 -6.73
CA ASP A 130 -4.16 -2.67 -6.38
C ASP A 130 -3.09 -3.32 -7.27
N PHE A 131 -2.89 -2.74 -8.46
CA PHE A 131 -1.96 -3.30 -9.44
C PHE A 131 -0.51 -3.05 -9.06
N ASN A 132 0.29 -4.13 -9.07
CA ASN A 132 1.71 -4.07 -8.78
C ASN A 132 2.53 -4.77 -9.87
N VAL A 133 3.72 -4.22 -10.17
CA VAL A 133 4.70 -4.87 -11.04
C VAL A 133 5.51 -5.82 -10.17
N ARG A 134 5.17 -7.12 -10.24
CA ARG A 134 5.81 -8.16 -9.43
C ARG A 134 6.49 -9.25 -10.27
N PHE A 135 6.20 -9.35 -11.57
CA PHE A 135 6.75 -10.37 -12.46
C PHE A 135 7.20 -9.75 -13.78
N PHE A 136 8.48 -9.92 -14.13
CA PHE A 136 9.09 -9.20 -15.25
C PHE A 136 10.38 -9.85 -15.76
N ARG A 137 10.84 -9.46 -16.95
CA ARG A 137 12.16 -9.81 -17.46
C ARG A 137 13.24 -8.99 -16.77
N LYS A 138 14.33 -9.64 -16.38
CA LYS A 138 15.51 -8.98 -15.80
C LYS A 138 15.98 -7.82 -16.68
N GLY A 139 16.26 -6.68 -16.09
CA GLY A 139 16.65 -5.45 -16.79
C GLY A 139 15.50 -4.65 -17.43
N LYS A 140 14.23 -5.06 -17.23
CA LYS A 140 13.05 -4.35 -17.74
C LYS A 140 12.27 -3.60 -16.68
N VAL A 141 12.64 -3.76 -15.41
CA VAL A 141 12.04 -3.07 -14.27
C VAL A 141 13.15 -2.66 -13.31
N THR A 142 13.07 -1.43 -12.84
CA THR A 142 14.02 -0.86 -11.87
C THR A 142 13.23 -0.09 -10.81
N TRP A 143 13.50 -0.34 -9.53
CA TRP A 143 12.94 0.44 -8.42
C TRP A 143 13.76 1.70 -8.20
N SER A 144 13.06 2.82 -7.88
CA SER A 144 13.72 4.01 -7.32
C SER A 144 14.27 3.67 -5.92
N ASP A 145 15.32 4.38 -5.52
CA ASP A 145 15.78 4.35 -4.13
C ASP A 145 14.89 5.18 -3.20
N GLU A 146 13.87 5.86 -3.74
CA GLU A 146 12.89 6.62 -2.96
C GLU A 146 11.64 5.80 -2.68
N ILE A 147 11.07 6.00 -1.48
CA ILE A 147 9.87 5.29 -1.03
C ILE A 147 8.63 5.75 -1.82
N HIS A 148 7.74 4.80 -2.11
CA HIS A 148 6.45 5.02 -2.79
C HIS A 148 6.52 5.46 -4.26
N ILE A 149 7.70 5.49 -4.88
CA ILE A 149 7.80 5.69 -6.33
C ILE A 149 7.53 4.36 -7.03
N PRO A 150 6.55 4.30 -7.95
CA PRO A 150 6.35 3.11 -8.76
C PRO A 150 7.61 2.74 -9.53
N PRO A 151 7.91 1.45 -9.73
CA PRO A 151 9.08 1.05 -10.49
C PRO A 151 9.00 1.53 -11.94
N ALA A 152 10.13 1.98 -12.47
CA ALA A 152 10.29 2.27 -13.89
C ALA A 152 10.23 0.96 -14.70
N THR A 153 9.44 0.95 -15.78
CA THR A 153 9.25 -0.21 -16.64
C THR A 153 9.63 0.09 -18.08
N VAL A 154 10.20 -0.89 -18.78
CA VAL A 154 10.62 -0.76 -20.19
C VAL A 154 10.00 -1.88 -21.02
N GLY A 155 9.37 -1.51 -22.14
CA GLY A 155 8.78 -2.44 -23.10
C GLY A 155 7.29 -2.69 -22.87
N LYS A 156 6.79 -3.84 -23.35
CA LYS A 156 5.37 -4.18 -23.35
C LYS A 156 4.97 -4.87 -22.04
N GLY A 157 3.99 -4.29 -21.34
CA GLY A 157 3.36 -4.87 -20.15
C GLY A 157 2.18 -5.77 -20.50
N TYR A 158 1.87 -6.71 -19.60
CA TYR A 158 0.64 -7.48 -19.58
C TYR A 158 -0.13 -7.15 -18.29
N GLU A 159 -1.31 -6.60 -18.44
CA GLU A 159 -2.20 -6.34 -17.31
C GLU A 159 -3.10 -7.55 -17.08
N PHE A 160 -3.05 -8.10 -15.88
CA PHE A 160 -3.88 -9.24 -15.51
C PHE A 160 -5.34 -8.82 -15.33
N PRO A 161 -6.30 -9.70 -15.70
CA PRO A 161 -7.72 -9.42 -15.44
C PRO A 161 -7.97 -9.17 -13.94
N VAL A 162 -8.87 -8.22 -13.64
CA VAL A 162 -9.32 -7.90 -12.28
C VAL A 162 -10.21 -9.01 -11.75
N LYS A 163 -9.58 -10.14 -11.39
CA LYS A 163 -10.24 -11.33 -10.83
C LYS A 163 -9.45 -11.84 -9.64
N GLU A 164 -10.17 -12.28 -8.61
CA GLU A 164 -9.57 -12.80 -7.38
C GLU A 164 -8.55 -13.92 -7.66
N GLU A 165 -8.87 -14.84 -8.55
CA GLU A 165 -8.04 -15.99 -8.91
C GLU A 165 -6.68 -15.60 -9.54
N PHE A 166 -6.57 -14.39 -10.10
CA PHE A 166 -5.35 -13.86 -10.70
C PHE A 166 -4.65 -12.82 -9.84
N ALA A 167 -5.08 -12.65 -8.61
CA ALA A 167 -4.49 -11.70 -7.68
C ALA A 167 -3.38 -12.36 -6.83
N ILE A 168 -2.35 -11.56 -6.49
CA ILE A 168 -1.47 -11.88 -5.38
C ILE A 168 -2.26 -11.68 -4.09
N SER A 169 -2.35 -12.72 -3.25
CA SER A 169 -2.96 -12.61 -1.94
C SER A 169 -2.00 -11.94 -0.97
N HIS A 170 -2.41 -10.85 -0.33
CA HIS A 170 -1.57 -10.04 0.54
C HIS A 170 -2.20 -9.93 1.94
N ASN A 171 -1.61 -10.61 2.91
CA ASN A 171 -2.03 -10.58 4.32
C ASN A 171 -1.46 -9.34 5.02
N HIS A 172 -2.04 -8.18 4.68
CA HIS A 172 -1.44 -6.88 4.97
C HIS A 172 -1.37 -6.56 6.46
N TYR A 173 -2.52 -6.57 7.16
CA TYR A 173 -2.60 -6.31 8.60
C TYR A 173 -3.46 -7.37 9.28
N ASN A 174 -2.93 -8.03 10.31
CA ASN A 174 -3.66 -9.00 11.10
C ASN A 174 -4.26 -8.37 12.38
N SER A 175 -3.65 -7.28 12.88
CA SER A 175 -4.09 -6.63 14.12
C SER A 175 -3.99 -5.10 14.03
N VAL A 176 -4.62 -4.42 14.98
CA VAL A 176 -4.55 -2.97 15.12
C VAL A 176 -3.14 -2.56 15.56
N GLU A 177 -2.48 -3.35 16.39
CA GLU A 177 -1.11 -3.13 16.85
C GLU A 177 -0.14 -3.12 15.65
N GLU A 178 -0.21 -4.14 14.78
CA GLU A 178 0.60 -4.20 13.54
C GLU A 178 0.35 -2.97 12.64
N TYR A 179 -0.92 -2.54 12.54
CA TYR A 179 -1.26 -1.33 11.79
C TYR A 179 -0.61 -0.08 12.40
N LEU A 180 -0.71 0.11 13.72
CA LEU A 180 -0.19 1.29 14.41
C LEU A 180 1.35 1.34 14.41
N GLU A 181 2.03 0.21 14.56
CA GLU A 181 3.49 0.13 14.45
C GLU A 181 3.96 0.56 13.06
N ARG A 182 3.31 0.01 12.02
CA ARG A 182 3.61 0.36 10.63
C ARG A 182 3.27 1.82 10.33
N LEU A 183 2.12 2.31 10.81
CA LEU A 183 1.73 3.72 10.72
C LEU A 183 2.79 4.62 11.35
N ASN A 184 3.26 4.30 12.56
CA ASN A 184 4.25 5.11 13.25
C ASN A 184 5.56 5.23 12.42
N ARG A 185 6.01 4.14 11.82
CA ARG A 185 7.22 4.12 10.98
C ARG A 185 7.03 4.92 9.70
N TYR A 186 5.97 4.64 8.94
CA TYR A 186 5.73 5.32 7.65
C TYR A 186 5.45 6.81 7.80
N THR A 187 4.71 7.23 8.81
CA THR A 187 4.44 8.65 9.04
C THR A 187 5.70 9.44 9.41
N SER A 188 6.73 8.79 10.01
CA SER A 188 8.03 9.42 10.25
C SER A 188 8.76 9.72 8.93
N VAL A 189 8.79 8.74 8.02
CA VAL A 189 9.41 8.89 6.70
C VAL A 189 8.66 9.93 5.86
N GLN A 190 7.32 9.90 5.87
CA GLN A 190 6.51 10.88 5.14
C GLN A 190 6.71 12.31 5.67
N ALA A 191 6.82 12.48 6.99
CA ALA A 191 7.12 13.79 7.59
C ALA A 191 8.49 14.31 7.17
N GLU A 192 9.51 13.44 7.11
CA GLU A 192 10.83 13.78 6.61
C GLU A 192 10.79 14.19 5.13
N GLY A 193 10.09 13.43 4.29
CA GLY A 193 9.91 13.73 2.88
C GLY A 193 9.27 15.11 2.67
N ARG A 194 8.16 15.42 3.37
CA ARG A 194 7.53 16.74 3.28
C ARG A 194 8.46 17.88 3.66
N ILE A 195 9.27 17.70 4.71
CA ILE A 195 10.24 18.73 5.13
C ILE A 195 11.34 18.90 4.08
N SER A 196 11.85 17.81 3.51
CA SER A 196 12.87 17.88 2.45
C SER A 196 12.37 18.57 1.18
N GLU A 197 11.05 18.46 0.89
CA GLU A 197 10.36 19.19 -0.17
C GLU A 197 10.08 20.67 0.18
N GLY A 198 10.49 21.12 1.35
CA GLY A 198 10.34 22.52 1.79
C GLY A 198 9.02 22.85 2.48
N TYR A 199 8.17 21.82 2.79
CA TYR A 199 6.94 22.07 3.52
C TYR A 199 7.21 22.64 4.92
N LYS A 200 6.44 23.65 5.32
CA LYS A 200 6.43 24.24 6.66
C LYS A 200 5.12 23.96 7.34
N PHE A 201 5.18 23.62 8.63
CA PHE A 201 3.99 23.28 9.41
C PHE A 201 2.95 24.40 9.45
N LYS A 202 1.69 24.02 9.27
CA LYS A 202 0.51 24.87 9.42
C LYS A 202 -0.52 24.11 10.22
N TRP A 203 -0.99 24.69 11.34
CA TRP A 203 -1.96 24.01 12.19
C TRP A 203 -3.28 23.69 11.49
N GLN A 204 -3.68 24.49 10.48
CA GLN A 204 -4.89 24.24 9.68
C GLN A 204 -4.84 22.88 8.98
N ASP A 205 -3.64 22.41 8.65
CA ASP A 205 -3.44 21.14 7.96
C ASP A 205 -3.73 19.92 8.86
N LEU A 206 -3.70 20.10 10.19
CA LEU A 206 -4.17 19.10 11.15
C LEU A 206 -5.69 18.83 11.05
N LEU A 207 -6.47 19.74 10.51
CA LEU A 207 -7.90 19.55 10.26
C LEU A 207 -8.14 19.11 8.81
N ARG A 208 -7.48 19.77 7.87
CA ARG A 208 -7.76 19.63 6.45
C ARG A 208 -7.39 18.26 5.91
N PHE A 209 -6.16 17.81 6.11
CA PHE A 209 -5.67 16.57 5.50
C PHE A 209 -6.31 15.31 6.09
N PRO A 210 -6.45 15.17 7.43
CA PRO A 210 -7.16 14.04 8.00
C PRO A 210 -8.61 13.93 7.52
N ALA A 211 -9.33 15.06 7.49
CA ALA A 211 -10.71 15.08 7.00
C ALA A 211 -10.78 14.73 5.51
N SER A 212 -9.92 15.32 4.69
CA SER A 212 -9.86 15.06 3.25
C SER A 212 -9.55 13.58 2.94
N GLU A 213 -8.60 12.97 3.65
CA GLU A 213 -8.26 11.56 3.46
C GLU A 213 -9.42 10.64 3.88
N PHE A 214 -10.04 10.90 5.04
CA PHE A 214 -11.24 10.17 5.45
C PHE A 214 -12.35 10.26 4.40
N LEU A 215 -12.69 11.47 3.94
CA LEU A 215 -13.75 11.70 2.96
C LEU A 215 -13.42 11.02 1.61
N SER A 216 -12.16 11.11 1.19
CA SER A 216 -11.67 10.46 0.00
C SER A 216 -11.80 8.93 0.06
N ARG A 217 -11.40 8.32 1.18
CA ARG A 217 -11.48 6.87 1.36
C ARG A 217 -12.91 6.38 1.52
N TYR A 218 -13.64 6.97 2.47
CA TYR A 218 -14.95 6.48 2.84
C TYR A 218 -16.02 6.75 1.78
N PHE A 219 -16.06 7.98 1.24
CA PHE A 219 -17.11 8.39 0.30
C PHE A 219 -16.66 8.27 -1.16
N ALA A 220 -15.57 8.93 -1.58
CA ALA A 220 -15.12 8.92 -2.96
C ALA A 220 -14.66 7.53 -3.40
N GLY A 221 -13.88 6.85 -2.55
CA GLY A 221 -13.38 5.49 -2.74
C GLY A 221 -14.41 4.39 -2.41
N PHE A 222 -15.66 4.76 -2.06
CA PHE A 222 -16.72 3.81 -1.70
C PHE A 222 -16.41 2.91 -0.49
N GLY A 223 -15.55 3.33 0.44
CA GLY A 223 -15.19 2.55 1.63
C GLY A 223 -16.39 2.09 2.44
N TYR A 224 -17.50 2.86 2.44
CA TYR A 224 -18.75 2.46 3.09
C TYR A 224 -19.33 1.13 2.57
N LYS A 225 -18.91 0.66 1.39
CA LYS A 225 -19.32 -0.65 0.85
C LYS A 225 -18.58 -1.83 1.47
N ASP A 226 -17.43 -1.60 2.11
CA ASP A 226 -16.68 -2.60 2.87
C ASP A 226 -17.13 -2.65 4.34
N GLY A 227 -18.29 -2.07 4.66
CA GLY A 227 -18.91 -2.12 5.99
C GLY A 227 -18.05 -1.49 7.08
N LEU A 228 -17.98 -2.15 8.25
CA LEU A 228 -17.21 -1.66 9.39
C LEU A 228 -15.71 -1.55 9.08
N HIS A 229 -15.15 -2.52 8.35
CA HIS A 229 -13.74 -2.47 7.92
C HIS A 229 -13.43 -1.22 7.11
N GLY A 230 -14.29 -0.88 6.15
CA GLY A 230 -14.12 0.33 5.35
C GLY A 230 -14.23 1.62 6.17
N LEU A 231 -15.13 1.67 7.17
CA LEU A 231 -15.22 2.80 8.10
C LEU A 231 -13.96 2.92 8.95
N VAL A 232 -13.58 1.85 9.65
CA VAL A 232 -12.41 1.82 10.54
C VAL A 232 -11.15 2.22 9.78
N LEU A 233 -10.90 1.63 8.61
CA LEU A 233 -9.69 1.95 7.85
C LEU A 233 -9.71 3.35 7.25
N SER A 234 -10.87 3.89 6.90
CA SER A 234 -10.95 5.29 6.45
C SER A 234 -10.60 6.26 7.58
N VAL A 235 -11.03 5.96 8.81
CA VAL A 235 -10.66 6.75 10.01
C VAL A 235 -9.18 6.60 10.33
N LEU A 236 -8.64 5.38 10.30
CA LEU A 236 -7.22 5.13 10.55
C LEU A 236 -6.30 5.79 9.52
N GLN A 237 -6.71 5.85 8.25
CA GLN A 237 -5.96 6.57 7.21
C GLN A 237 -6.01 8.09 7.43
N GLY A 238 -7.16 8.65 7.81
CA GLY A 238 -7.24 10.04 8.24
C GLY A 238 -6.36 10.32 9.46
N PHE A 239 -6.34 9.42 10.44
CA PHE A 239 -5.45 9.52 11.60
C PHE A 239 -3.97 9.45 11.20
N SER A 240 -3.62 8.62 10.21
CA SER A 240 -2.26 8.58 9.67
C SER A 240 -1.82 9.96 9.13
N GLU A 241 -2.68 10.64 8.37
CA GLU A 241 -2.40 12.00 7.90
C GLU A 241 -2.22 12.98 9.08
N PHE A 242 -3.07 12.90 10.11
CA PHE A 242 -2.90 13.70 11.31
C PHE A 242 -1.52 13.52 11.94
N VAL A 243 -1.09 12.27 12.12
CA VAL A 243 0.22 11.94 12.70
C VAL A 243 1.39 12.46 11.85
N VAL A 244 1.29 12.43 10.52
CA VAL A 244 2.32 13.02 9.63
C VAL A 244 2.55 14.49 9.97
N TYR A 245 1.48 15.30 10.03
CA TYR A 245 1.61 16.74 10.31
C TYR A 245 2.05 17.03 11.74
N VAL A 246 1.61 16.24 12.73
CA VAL A 246 2.13 16.33 14.10
C VAL A 246 3.63 16.05 14.15
N LYS A 247 4.12 15.06 13.39
CA LYS A 247 5.56 14.76 13.30
C LYS A 247 6.35 15.85 12.57
N VAL A 248 5.77 16.51 11.58
CA VAL A 248 6.39 17.71 10.98
C VAL A 248 6.55 18.80 12.05
N TRP A 249 5.52 19.09 12.83
CA TRP A 249 5.57 20.06 13.92
C TRP A 249 6.61 19.68 14.99
N GLN A 250 6.70 18.40 15.33
CA GLN A 250 7.76 17.88 16.22
C GLN A 250 9.16 18.14 15.67
N LYS A 251 9.38 17.88 14.38
CA LYS A 251 10.70 18.09 13.74
C LYS A 251 11.05 19.58 13.61
N GLU A 252 10.07 20.47 13.59
CA GLU A 252 10.27 21.92 13.71
C GLU A 252 10.48 22.39 15.17
N GLY A 253 10.62 21.46 16.13
CA GLY A 253 10.92 21.76 17.54
C GLY A 253 9.71 22.18 18.35
N PHE A 254 8.49 21.71 18.00
CA PHE A 254 7.23 22.05 18.69
C PHE A 254 7.02 23.55 18.87
N LYS A 255 7.35 24.33 17.84
CA LYS A 255 7.21 25.79 17.88
C LYS A 255 5.84 26.19 18.37
N HIS A 256 5.78 27.12 19.30
CA HIS A 256 4.53 27.67 19.76
C HIS A 256 3.83 28.43 18.62
N ILE A 257 2.55 28.12 18.43
CA ILE A 257 1.70 28.75 17.43
C ILE A 257 0.37 29.08 18.10
N ASP A 258 0.03 30.35 18.09
CA ASP A 258 -1.29 30.78 18.56
C ASP A 258 -2.37 30.31 17.56
N VAL A 259 -3.40 29.67 18.08
CA VAL A 259 -4.56 29.24 17.31
C VAL A 259 -5.72 30.15 17.66
N ASP A 260 -6.01 31.11 16.77
CA ASP A 260 -7.17 31.98 16.93
C ASP A 260 -8.48 31.17 16.90
N PRO A 261 -9.32 31.23 17.95
CA PRO A 261 -10.58 30.50 17.97
C PRO A 261 -11.52 30.82 16.80
N ALA A 262 -11.54 32.08 16.31
CA ALA A 262 -12.37 32.45 15.18
C ALA A 262 -11.92 31.79 13.89
N GLU A 263 -10.59 31.74 13.65
CA GLU A 263 -10.04 31.04 12.48
C GLU A 263 -10.22 29.51 12.63
N PHE A 264 -10.06 28.93 13.82
CA PHE A 264 -10.34 27.51 14.07
C PHE A 264 -11.80 27.17 13.74
N ILE A 265 -12.76 27.98 14.19
CA ILE A 265 -14.19 27.78 13.89
C ILE A 265 -14.45 27.88 12.38
N LYS A 266 -13.79 28.81 11.68
CA LYS A 266 -13.92 28.98 10.23
C LYS A 266 -13.40 27.75 9.50
N GLN A 267 -12.20 27.25 9.85
CA GLN A 267 -11.63 26.05 9.26
C GLN A 267 -12.49 24.80 9.53
N SER A 268 -12.98 24.64 10.77
CA SER A 268 -13.89 23.54 11.14
C SER A 268 -15.20 23.59 10.34
N LYS A 269 -15.79 24.77 10.15
CA LYS A 269 -16.98 24.91 9.29
C LYS A 269 -16.72 24.48 7.85
N ASN A 270 -15.55 24.75 7.29
CA ASN A 270 -15.19 24.30 5.95
C ASN A 270 -15.17 22.76 5.88
N GLN A 271 -14.58 22.08 6.87
CA GLN A 271 -14.55 20.61 6.91
C GLN A 271 -15.96 20.02 7.08
N ILE A 272 -16.81 20.62 7.92
CA ILE A 272 -18.22 20.22 8.08
C ILE A 272 -18.99 20.38 6.77
N LYS A 273 -18.73 21.47 6.02
CA LYS A 273 -19.36 21.72 4.72
C LYS A 273 -18.96 20.63 3.70
N GLU A 274 -17.69 20.26 3.61
CA GLU A 274 -17.22 19.19 2.76
C GLU A 274 -17.83 17.84 3.16
N TYR A 275 -17.84 17.51 4.45
CA TYR A 275 -18.48 16.30 4.97
C TYR A 275 -19.96 16.22 4.56
N ASN A 276 -20.73 17.28 4.79
CA ASN A 276 -22.13 17.34 4.41
C ASN A 276 -22.33 17.19 2.89
N TRP A 277 -21.45 17.78 2.10
CA TRP A 277 -21.48 17.63 0.65
C TRP A 277 -21.34 16.15 0.25
N TRP A 278 -20.37 15.43 0.81
CA TRP A 278 -20.15 14.02 0.54
C TRP A 278 -21.30 13.13 1.03
N CYS A 279 -21.87 13.42 2.21
CA CYS A 279 -23.06 12.74 2.71
C CYS A 279 -24.21 12.85 1.70
N ILE A 280 -24.48 14.07 1.22
CA ILE A 280 -25.54 14.31 0.25
C ILE A 280 -25.26 13.61 -1.08
N GLN A 281 -24.01 13.68 -1.60
CA GLN A 281 -23.63 12.98 -2.82
C GLN A 281 -23.87 11.47 -2.71
N THR A 282 -23.57 10.89 -1.58
CA THR A 282 -23.78 9.47 -1.33
C THR A 282 -25.26 9.12 -1.24
N LEU A 283 -26.05 9.90 -0.51
CA LEU A 283 -27.50 9.70 -0.41
C LEU A 283 -28.22 9.88 -1.75
N LEU A 284 -27.75 10.78 -2.62
CA LEU A 284 -28.31 11.01 -3.94
C LEU A 284 -28.25 9.78 -4.85
N LYS A 285 -27.32 8.85 -4.61
CA LYS A 285 -27.18 7.62 -5.43
C LYS A 285 -28.37 6.67 -5.25
N SER A 286 -28.95 6.60 -4.04
CA SER A 286 -30.03 5.66 -3.68
C SER A 286 -31.37 6.33 -3.38
N ALA A 287 -31.45 7.66 -3.38
CA ALA A 287 -32.65 8.38 -3.00
C ALA A 287 -33.77 8.30 -4.07
N SER A 288 -35.03 8.28 -3.63
CA SER A 288 -36.22 8.48 -4.50
C SER A 288 -36.25 9.86 -5.14
N VAL A 289 -37.02 10.02 -6.21
CA VAL A 289 -37.07 11.29 -6.99
C VAL A 289 -37.40 12.51 -6.09
N PRO A 290 -38.43 12.49 -5.22
CA PRO A 290 -38.72 13.62 -4.35
C PRO A 290 -37.57 13.94 -3.40
N LYS A 291 -36.93 12.92 -2.83
CA LYS A 291 -35.78 13.07 -1.93
C LYS A 291 -34.55 13.62 -2.66
N LYS A 292 -34.35 13.24 -3.93
CA LYS A 292 -33.28 13.80 -4.77
C LYS A 292 -33.45 15.30 -4.99
N ILE A 293 -34.67 15.77 -5.22
CA ILE A 293 -34.98 17.20 -5.39
C ILE A 293 -34.63 17.95 -4.11
N LEU A 294 -35.13 17.47 -2.97
CA LEU A 294 -34.85 18.08 -1.66
C LEU A 294 -33.35 18.17 -1.38
N LEU A 295 -32.63 17.08 -1.54
CA LEU A 295 -31.18 17.02 -1.29
C LEU A 295 -30.39 17.95 -2.21
N LYS A 296 -30.75 18.03 -3.50
CA LYS A 296 -30.13 18.95 -4.46
C LYS A 296 -30.40 20.41 -4.09
N THR A 297 -31.62 20.75 -3.65
CA THR A 297 -31.98 22.10 -3.21
C THR A 297 -31.19 22.48 -1.95
N TYR A 298 -31.16 21.60 -0.95
CA TYR A 298 -30.37 21.82 0.27
C TYR A 298 -28.90 22.08 -0.07
N ARG A 299 -28.30 21.23 -0.92
CA ARG A 299 -26.90 21.39 -1.34
C ARG A 299 -26.65 22.75 -2.01
N LYS A 300 -27.58 23.18 -2.89
CA LYS A 300 -27.46 24.46 -3.59
C LYS A 300 -27.55 25.66 -2.65
N LEU A 301 -28.38 25.60 -1.61
CA LEU A 301 -28.61 26.71 -0.68
C LEU A 301 -27.56 26.79 0.44
N PHE A 302 -27.06 25.65 0.94
CA PHE A 302 -26.28 25.61 2.19
C PHE A 302 -24.83 25.13 2.02
N LEU A 303 -24.47 24.54 0.87
CA LEU A 303 -23.13 23.95 0.67
C LEU A 303 -22.38 24.53 -0.55
N ARG A 304 -22.79 25.66 -1.06
CA ARG A 304 -22.04 26.41 -2.07
C ARG A 304 -20.98 27.29 -1.49
#